data_bdacea0b9d9a83b8702d50fbb11ef0af
#
_entry.id   bdacea0b9d9a83b8702d50fbb11ef0af
#
_cell.length_a   1.000
_cell.length_b   1.000
_cell.length_c   1.000
_cell.angle_alpha   90.00
_cell.angle_beta   90.00
_cell.angle_gamma   90.00
#
_symmetry.space_group_name_H-M   'P 1'
#
loop_
_entity.id
_entity.type
_entity.pdbx_description
1 polymer ?
#
loop_
_entity_poly.entity_id
_entity_poly.type
_entity_poly.pdbx_seq_one_letter_code
_entity_poly.pdbx_strand_id
1 'polypeptide(L)'
;MNIIKLSLFLSFFTFILSGQTSLNQISNDISNNALLIYETDKDEAILLSRQALVADPSNAYAWAVAGNILRKNQEFKKAENFFKKSLEFNPLLKEGLYWSAENNISLDQLDEANQKLKILINSCSGCNESVMLKLSLDKKKAQTNSNDVSTKDN
;
A
#
# COMPACT_ATOMS: atom_id res chain seq x y z
N MET A 1 -39.84 31.27 26.89
CA MET A 1 -38.99 31.82 25.80
C MET A 1 -37.64 31.11 25.67
N ASN A 2 -37.25 30.18 26.55
CA ASN A 2 -35.94 29.53 26.55
C ASN A 2 -35.89 28.14 25.87
N ILE A 3 -37.00 27.43 25.75
CA ILE A 3 -37.07 26.07 25.18
C ILE A 3 -36.89 26.09 23.66
N ILE A 4 -37.48 27.09 22.99
CA ILE A 4 -37.39 27.24 21.51
C ILE A 4 -35.98 27.60 21.07
N LYS A 5 -35.24 28.40 21.83
CA LYS A 5 -33.85 28.75 21.55
C LYS A 5 -32.90 27.56 21.73
N LEU A 6 -33.16 26.71 22.72
CA LEU A 6 -32.36 25.50 22.98
C LEU A 6 -32.57 24.44 21.88
N SER A 7 -33.81 24.28 21.39
CA SER A 7 -34.14 23.36 20.29
C SER A 7 -33.48 23.76 18.97
N LEU A 8 -33.45 25.05 18.65
CA LEU A 8 -32.77 25.57 17.45
C LEU A 8 -31.24 25.38 17.53
N PHE A 9 -30.64 25.51 18.72
CA PHE A 9 -29.21 25.31 18.91
C PHE A 9 -28.82 23.83 18.78
N LEU A 10 -29.63 22.92 19.31
CA LEU A 10 -29.41 21.47 19.17
C LEU A 10 -29.58 21.00 17.73
N SER A 11 -30.54 21.54 16.98
CA SER A 11 -30.77 21.24 15.57
C SER A 11 -29.61 21.72 14.67
N PHE A 12 -29.00 22.86 15.03
CA PHE A 12 -27.84 23.38 14.27
C PHE A 12 -26.57 22.58 14.53
N PHE A 13 -26.41 22.05 15.76
CA PHE A 13 -25.25 21.22 16.13
C PHE A 13 -25.25 19.84 15.46
N THR A 14 -26.43 19.25 15.24
CA THR A 14 -26.55 17.95 14.54
C THR A 14 -26.28 18.07 13.04
N PHE A 15 -26.48 19.24 12.43
CA PHE A 15 -26.25 19.46 11.00
C PHE A 15 -24.74 19.58 10.67
N ILE A 16 -23.93 20.01 11.62
CA ILE A 16 -22.46 20.15 11.43
C ILE A 16 -21.75 18.78 11.49
N LEU A 17 -22.36 17.74 12.10
CA LEU A 17 -21.72 16.43 12.28
C LEU A 17 -21.85 15.50 11.06
N SER A 18 -22.64 15.84 10.06
CA SER A 18 -23.03 14.93 8.97
C SER A 18 -22.22 15.08 7.68
N GLY A 19 -21.09 15.80 7.68
CA GLY A 19 -20.33 16.07 6.46
C GLY A 19 -18.81 16.05 6.58
N GLN A 20 -18.24 15.54 7.67
CA GLN A 20 -16.78 15.49 7.80
C GLN A 20 -16.25 14.19 7.19
N THR A 21 -15.89 14.24 5.92
CA THR A 21 -15.01 13.24 5.32
C THR A 21 -13.71 13.24 6.10
N SER A 22 -13.30 12.11 6.68
CA SER A 22 -12.05 12.05 7.41
C SER A 22 -10.87 12.27 6.47
N LEU A 23 -9.78 12.92 6.94
CA LEU A 23 -8.56 13.09 6.14
C LEU A 23 -8.03 11.75 5.63
N ASN A 24 -8.18 10.70 6.42
CA ASN A 24 -7.84 9.34 6.02
C ASN A 24 -8.65 8.87 4.81
N GLN A 25 -9.96 9.13 4.77
CA GLN A 25 -10.79 8.76 3.62
C GLN A 25 -10.37 9.55 2.36
N ILE A 26 -10.15 10.85 2.47
CA ILE A 26 -9.66 11.68 1.36
C ILE A 26 -8.32 11.13 0.84
N SER A 27 -7.40 10.82 1.73
CA SER A 27 -6.10 10.23 1.40
C SER A 27 -6.25 8.88 0.69
N ASN A 28 -7.17 8.01 1.14
CA ASN A 28 -7.47 6.74 0.49
C ASN A 28 -8.04 6.93 -0.91
N ASP A 29 -8.98 7.86 -1.09
CA ASP A 29 -9.61 8.14 -2.39
C ASP A 29 -8.58 8.65 -3.41
N ILE A 30 -7.70 9.55 -2.99
CA ILE A 30 -6.59 10.04 -3.83
C ILE A 30 -5.61 8.90 -4.15
N SER A 31 -5.29 8.04 -3.18
CA SER A 31 -4.42 6.88 -3.38
C SER A 31 -5.00 5.89 -4.39
N ASN A 32 -6.28 5.59 -4.28
CA ASN A 32 -6.98 4.71 -5.23
C ASN A 32 -6.99 5.29 -6.64
N ASN A 33 -7.21 6.60 -6.77
CA ASN A 33 -7.15 7.28 -8.06
C ASN A 33 -5.74 7.22 -8.67
N ALA A 34 -4.70 7.41 -7.86
CA ALA A 34 -3.31 7.25 -8.31
C ALA A 34 -3.03 5.85 -8.89
N LEU A 35 -3.51 4.79 -8.22
CA LEU A 35 -3.37 3.41 -8.73
C LEU A 35 -4.14 3.21 -10.03
N LEU A 36 -5.36 3.76 -10.13
CA LEU A 36 -6.25 3.59 -11.27
C LEU A 36 -5.66 4.19 -12.56
N ILE A 37 -5.07 5.39 -12.46
CA ILE A 37 -4.57 6.11 -13.63
C ILE A 37 -3.11 5.79 -13.99
N TYR A 38 -2.40 5.00 -13.16
CA TYR A 38 -0.97 4.77 -13.33
C TYR A 38 -0.57 4.27 -14.73
N GLU A 39 -1.38 3.42 -15.35
CA GLU A 39 -1.08 2.84 -16.67
C GLU A 39 -1.34 3.84 -17.81
N THR A 40 -2.17 4.86 -17.58
CA THR A 40 -2.55 5.87 -18.58
C THR A 40 -1.79 7.18 -18.41
N ASP A 41 -1.50 7.58 -17.16
CA ASP A 41 -0.78 8.81 -16.84
C ASP A 41 0.10 8.61 -15.60
N LYS A 42 1.37 8.23 -15.83
CA LYS A 42 2.33 7.97 -14.74
C LYS A 42 2.69 9.21 -13.95
N ASP A 43 2.82 10.35 -14.60
CA ASP A 43 3.25 11.59 -13.95
C ASP A 43 2.15 12.09 -13.00
N GLU A 44 0.90 12.06 -13.45
CA GLU A 44 -0.25 12.41 -12.62
C GLU A 44 -0.42 11.40 -11.46
N ALA A 45 -0.23 10.09 -11.71
CA ALA A 45 -0.28 9.08 -10.66
C ALA A 45 0.77 9.32 -9.56
N ILE A 46 2.00 9.71 -9.94
CA ILE A 46 3.06 10.09 -9.00
C ILE A 46 2.63 11.34 -8.20
N LEU A 47 2.06 12.34 -8.86
CA LEU A 47 1.59 13.55 -8.21
C LEU A 47 0.49 13.23 -7.19
N LEU A 48 -0.54 12.47 -7.59
CA LEU A 48 -1.65 12.08 -6.72
C LEU A 48 -1.16 11.25 -5.52
N SER A 49 -0.22 10.34 -5.70
CA SER A 49 0.33 9.55 -4.59
C SER A 49 1.00 10.44 -3.52
N ARG A 50 1.65 11.53 -3.93
CA ARG A 50 2.21 12.53 -3.01
C ARG A 50 1.13 13.38 -2.35
N GLN A 51 0.09 13.76 -3.10
CA GLN A 51 -1.06 14.51 -2.54
C GLN A 51 -1.79 13.70 -1.47
N ALA A 52 -1.93 12.37 -1.65
CA ALA A 52 -2.49 11.48 -0.65
C ALA A 52 -1.72 11.54 0.68
N LEU A 53 -0.38 11.55 0.62
CA LEU A 53 0.48 11.69 1.81
C LEU A 53 0.40 13.07 2.47
N VAL A 54 0.11 14.12 1.69
CA VAL A 54 -0.12 15.46 2.24
C VAL A 54 -1.49 15.53 2.93
N ALA A 55 -2.51 14.85 2.38
CA ALA A 55 -3.85 14.81 2.96
C ALA A 55 -3.87 14.09 4.33
N ASP A 56 -3.16 12.96 4.45
CA ASP A 56 -2.98 12.25 5.73
C ASP A 56 -1.59 11.59 5.79
N PRO A 57 -0.61 12.25 6.42
CA PRO A 57 0.74 11.70 6.57
C PRO A 57 0.84 10.43 7.41
N SER A 58 -0.20 10.09 8.19
CA SER A 58 -0.26 8.87 9.01
C SER A 58 -0.95 7.69 8.31
N ASN A 59 -1.48 7.90 7.12
CA ASN A 59 -2.19 6.87 6.37
C ASN A 59 -1.22 5.80 5.82
N ALA A 60 -1.21 4.63 6.46
CA ALA A 60 -0.38 3.50 6.04
C ALA A 60 -0.62 3.06 4.59
N TYR A 61 -1.89 3.11 4.14
CA TYR A 61 -2.24 2.72 2.77
C TYR A 61 -1.69 3.70 1.74
N ALA A 62 -1.75 5.00 1.99
CA ALA A 62 -1.17 6.01 1.11
C ALA A 62 0.36 5.83 0.95
N TRP A 63 1.06 5.50 2.04
CA TRP A 63 2.49 5.15 1.97
C TRP A 63 2.72 3.89 1.14
N ALA A 64 1.89 2.85 1.29
CA ALA A 64 1.98 1.63 0.49
C ALA A 64 1.77 1.90 -1.00
N VAL A 65 0.75 2.70 -1.35
CA VAL A 65 0.45 3.09 -2.74
C VAL A 65 1.61 3.88 -3.36
N ALA A 66 2.12 4.89 -2.67
CA ALA A 66 3.26 5.66 -3.16
C ALA A 66 4.51 4.77 -3.35
N GLY A 67 4.76 3.83 -2.43
CA GLY A 67 5.80 2.81 -2.59
C GLY A 67 5.58 1.92 -3.81
N ASN A 68 4.35 1.47 -4.04
CA ASN A 68 4.03 0.62 -5.19
C ASN A 68 4.18 1.35 -6.53
N ILE A 69 3.81 2.63 -6.60
CA ILE A 69 4.05 3.46 -7.79
C ILE A 69 5.54 3.59 -8.08
N LEU A 70 6.37 3.84 -7.05
CA LEU A 70 7.83 3.87 -7.20
C LEU A 70 8.38 2.51 -7.66
N ARG A 71 7.90 1.40 -7.09
CA ARG A 71 8.28 0.04 -7.50
C ARG A 71 7.93 -0.23 -8.96
N LYS A 72 6.73 0.14 -9.41
CA LYS A 72 6.31 0.02 -10.82
C LYS A 72 7.20 0.86 -11.75
N ASN A 73 7.74 1.98 -11.27
CA ASN A 73 8.74 2.79 -11.97
C ASN A 73 10.17 2.25 -11.83
N GLN A 74 10.37 1.06 -11.25
CA GLN A 74 11.67 0.42 -11.02
C GLN A 74 12.59 1.19 -10.05
N GLU A 75 12.04 2.13 -9.27
CA GLU A 75 12.76 2.87 -8.23
C GLU A 75 12.77 2.09 -6.91
N PHE A 76 13.21 0.83 -6.95
CA PHE A 76 13.06 -0.16 -5.88
C PHE A 76 13.64 0.29 -4.53
N LYS A 77 14.83 0.92 -4.52
CA LYS A 77 15.44 1.41 -3.28
C LYS A 77 14.67 2.57 -2.64
N LYS A 78 14.06 3.43 -3.46
CA LYS A 78 13.18 4.49 -2.92
C LYS A 78 11.87 3.89 -2.41
N ALA A 79 11.27 2.94 -3.16
CA ALA A 79 10.05 2.25 -2.77
C ALA A 79 10.19 1.57 -1.40
N GLU A 80 11.36 0.99 -1.09
CA GLU A 80 11.63 0.35 0.20
C GLU A 80 11.39 1.27 1.40
N ASN A 81 11.82 2.55 1.32
CA ASN A 81 11.61 3.54 2.38
C ASN A 81 10.10 3.84 2.59
N PHE A 82 9.32 3.89 1.52
CA PHE A 82 7.88 4.12 1.58
C PHE A 82 7.14 2.92 2.17
N PHE A 83 7.52 1.69 1.79
CA PHE A 83 6.96 0.49 2.39
C PHE A 83 7.31 0.35 3.86
N LYS A 84 8.54 0.68 4.24
CA LYS A 84 8.93 0.73 5.65
C LYS A 84 8.02 1.66 6.43
N LYS A 85 7.77 2.87 5.90
CA LYS A 85 6.89 3.84 6.53
C LYS A 85 5.44 3.36 6.62
N SER A 86 4.94 2.73 5.58
CA SER A 86 3.62 2.09 5.58
C SER A 86 3.48 1.06 6.71
N LEU A 87 4.47 0.16 6.84
CA LEU A 87 4.44 -0.91 7.83
C LEU A 87 4.79 -0.43 9.26
N GLU A 88 5.40 0.75 9.42
CA GLU A 88 5.51 1.43 10.72
C GLU A 88 4.15 1.90 11.22
N PHE A 89 3.29 2.44 10.35
CA PHE A 89 1.94 2.87 10.72
C PHE A 89 0.95 1.70 10.85
N ASN A 90 1.05 0.70 9.99
CA ASN A 90 0.23 -0.52 10.08
C ASN A 90 1.04 -1.76 9.68
N PRO A 91 1.60 -2.49 10.67
CA PRO A 91 2.44 -3.68 10.42
C PRO A 91 1.70 -4.84 9.73
N LEU A 92 0.37 -4.85 9.75
CA LEU A 92 -0.46 -5.91 9.18
C LEU A 92 -1.23 -5.45 7.91
N LEU A 93 -0.91 -4.29 7.36
CA LEU A 93 -1.52 -3.83 6.10
C LEU A 93 -1.15 -4.80 4.98
N LYS A 94 -2.15 -5.50 4.45
CA LYS A 94 -1.95 -6.57 3.45
C LYS A 94 -1.28 -6.05 2.18
N GLU A 95 -1.75 -4.94 1.66
CA GLU A 95 -1.19 -4.28 0.48
C GLU A 95 0.26 -3.84 0.73
N GLY A 96 0.55 -3.28 1.91
CA GLY A 96 1.89 -2.89 2.32
C GLY A 96 2.85 -4.07 2.39
N LEU A 97 2.42 -5.16 3.02
CA LEU A 97 3.19 -6.41 3.09
C LEU A 97 3.44 -7.02 1.71
N TYR A 98 2.39 -7.12 0.90
CA TYR A 98 2.46 -7.72 -0.44
C TYR A 98 3.38 -6.93 -1.37
N TRP A 99 3.14 -5.63 -1.55
CA TRP A 99 3.94 -4.81 -2.45
C TRP A 99 5.38 -4.62 -1.96
N SER A 100 5.60 -4.56 -0.64
CA SER A 100 6.95 -4.55 -0.06
C SER A 100 7.68 -5.85 -0.36
N ALA A 101 7.02 -7.01 -0.27
CA ALA A 101 7.61 -8.30 -0.60
C ALA A 101 7.91 -8.43 -2.10
N GLU A 102 7.03 -7.96 -2.98
CA GLU A 102 7.30 -7.87 -4.43
C GLU A 102 8.51 -6.99 -4.73
N ASN A 103 8.69 -5.89 -3.97
CA ASN A 103 9.88 -5.05 -4.05
C ASN A 103 11.14 -5.78 -3.61
N ASN A 104 11.07 -6.55 -2.52
CA ASN A 104 12.19 -7.39 -2.07
C ASN A 104 12.56 -8.47 -3.10
N ILE A 105 11.58 -9.09 -3.76
CA ILE A 105 11.84 -10.05 -4.86
C ILE A 105 12.59 -9.37 -6.01
N SER A 106 12.22 -8.12 -6.35
CA SER A 106 12.90 -7.33 -7.38
C SER A 106 14.34 -6.96 -7.01
N LEU A 107 14.64 -6.89 -5.71
CA LEU A 107 15.96 -6.63 -5.15
C LEU A 107 16.76 -7.90 -4.81
N ASP A 108 16.26 -9.09 -5.17
CA ASP A 108 16.81 -10.41 -4.82
C ASP A 108 16.88 -10.69 -3.29
N GLN A 109 16.11 -9.96 -2.49
CA GLN A 109 15.98 -10.11 -1.03
C GLN A 109 14.88 -11.14 -0.70
N LEU A 110 15.13 -12.42 -1.03
CA LEU A 110 14.11 -13.46 -0.95
C LEU A 110 13.73 -13.83 0.48
N ASP A 111 14.64 -13.68 1.43
CA ASP A 111 14.38 -13.98 2.85
C ASP A 111 13.41 -12.97 3.46
N GLU A 112 13.58 -11.69 3.17
CA GLU A 112 12.67 -10.61 3.58
C GLU A 112 11.28 -10.77 2.96
N ALA A 113 11.23 -11.17 1.68
CA ALA A 113 9.95 -11.47 1.02
C ALA A 113 9.24 -12.68 1.66
N ASN A 114 9.97 -13.75 2.00
CA ASN A 114 9.43 -14.92 2.70
C ASN A 114 8.92 -14.57 4.11
N GLN A 115 9.61 -13.68 4.84
CA GLN A 115 9.12 -13.21 6.15
C GLN A 115 7.77 -12.49 6.03
N LYS A 116 7.60 -11.62 5.04
CA LYS A 116 6.32 -10.95 4.79
C LYS A 116 5.22 -11.92 4.37
N LEU A 117 5.55 -12.94 3.58
CA LEU A 117 4.60 -14.01 3.25
C LEU A 117 4.13 -14.75 4.50
N LYS A 118 5.02 -15.07 5.45
CA LYS A 118 4.63 -15.69 6.73
C LYS A 118 3.67 -14.81 7.52
N ILE A 119 3.93 -13.49 7.57
CA ILE A 119 3.03 -12.53 8.24
C ILE A 119 1.66 -12.54 7.55
N LEU A 120 1.60 -12.47 6.22
CA LEU A 120 0.34 -12.52 5.46
C LEU A 120 -0.43 -13.82 5.72
N ILE A 121 0.22 -14.98 5.69
CA ILE A 121 -0.44 -16.26 5.95
C ILE A 121 -1.03 -16.28 7.37
N ASN A 122 -0.31 -15.76 8.36
CA ASN A 122 -0.77 -15.75 9.75
C ASN A 122 -1.90 -14.74 10.00
N SER A 123 -1.90 -13.60 9.30
CA SER A 123 -2.90 -12.53 9.49
C SER A 123 -4.15 -12.71 8.65
N CYS A 124 -4.05 -13.32 7.48
CA CYS A 124 -5.16 -13.50 6.55
C CYS A 124 -5.02 -14.81 5.75
N SER A 125 -5.17 -15.95 6.40
CA SER A 125 -5.03 -17.28 5.76
C SER A 125 -5.83 -17.37 4.45
N GLY A 126 -5.11 -17.52 3.32
CA GLY A 126 -5.72 -17.64 1.99
C GLY A 126 -6.21 -16.33 1.36
N CYS A 127 -5.84 -15.17 1.89
CA CYS A 127 -6.12 -13.90 1.20
C CYS A 127 -5.35 -13.82 -0.13
N ASN A 128 -5.89 -13.03 -1.05
CA ASN A 128 -5.35 -12.90 -2.40
C ASN A 128 -3.87 -12.50 -2.41
N GLU A 129 -3.48 -11.60 -1.51
CA GLU A 129 -2.11 -11.11 -1.36
C GLU A 129 -1.14 -12.23 -0.96
N SER A 130 -1.54 -13.13 -0.05
CA SER A 130 -0.70 -14.26 0.37
C SER A 130 -0.53 -15.30 -0.76
N VAL A 131 -1.59 -15.56 -1.52
CA VAL A 131 -1.56 -16.49 -2.66
C VAL A 131 -0.68 -15.93 -3.78
N MET A 132 -0.88 -14.67 -4.16
CA MET A 132 -0.10 -14.02 -5.22
C MET A 132 1.38 -13.94 -4.85
N LEU A 133 1.71 -13.55 -3.62
CA LEU A 133 3.09 -13.47 -3.17
C LEU A 133 3.78 -14.84 -3.19
N LYS A 134 3.08 -15.89 -2.77
CA LYS A 134 3.62 -17.25 -2.85
C LYS A 134 3.97 -17.63 -4.29
N LEU A 135 3.07 -17.35 -5.24
CA LEU A 135 3.31 -17.61 -6.66
C LEU A 135 4.52 -16.83 -7.20
N SER A 136 4.67 -15.57 -6.83
CA SER A 136 5.82 -14.75 -7.23
C SER A 136 7.14 -15.31 -6.70
N LEU A 137 7.17 -15.72 -5.44
CA LEU A 137 8.35 -16.33 -4.82
C LEU A 137 8.71 -17.68 -5.47
N ASP A 138 7.74 -18.53 -5.74
CA ASP A 138 7.96 -19.84 -6.37
C ASP A 138 8.49 -19.65 -7.80
N LYS A 139 7.95 -18.69 -8.56
CA LYS A 139 8.44 -18.34 -9.90
C LYS A 139 9.89 -17.83 -9.85
N LYS A 140 10.23 -16.96 -8.92
CA LYS A 140 11.59 -16.43 -8.78
C LYS A 140 12.59 -17.53 -8.46
N LYS A 141 12.25 -18.44 -7.52
CA LYS A 141 13.10 -19.59 -7.17
C LYS A 141 13.35 -20.53 -8.36
N ALA A 142 12.31 -20.80 -9.17
CA ALA A 142 12.44 -21.61 -10.36
C ALA A 142 13.40 -20.99 -11.39
N GLN A 143 13.35 -19.66 -11.58
CA GLN A 143 14.24 -18.93 -12.46
C GLN A 143 15.70 -19.00 -11.99
N THR A 144 15.95 -18.87 -10.69
CA THR A 144 17.32 -18.95 -10.12
C THR A 144 17.91 -20.34 -10.33
N ASN A 145 17.14 -21.40 -10.06
CA ASN A 145 17.60 -22.78 -10.23
C ASN A 145 17.91 -23.12 -11.69
N SER A 146 17.14 -22.61 -12.66
CA SER A 146 17.40 -22.85 -14.09
C SER A 146 18.68 -22.18 -14.58
N ASN A 147 19.03 -21.01 -14.03
CA ASN A 147 20.25 -20.29 -14.38
C ASN A 147 21.50 -20.99 -13.81
N ASP A 148 21.43 -21.56 -12.61
CA ASP A 148 22.53 -22.29 -11.98
C ASP A 148 22.90 -23.60 -12.71
N VAL A 149 21.92 -24.25 -13.36
CA VAL A 149 22.16 -25.47 -14.15
C VAL A 149 22.86 -25.14 -15.45
N SER A 150 22.49 -24.05 -16.13
CA SER A 150 23.08 -23.67 -17.43
C SER A 150 24.51 -23.14 -17.33
N THR A 151 24.98 -22.74 -16.15
CA THR A 151 26.34 -22.25 -15.92
C THR A 151 27.31 -23.36 -15.54
N LYS A 152 26.86 -24.57 -15.22
CA LYS A 152 27.70 -25.73 -14.88
C LYS A 152 28.10 -26.59 -16.07
N ASP A 153 27.46 -26.38 -17.23
CA ASP A 153 27.71 -27.17 -18.45
C ASP A 153 28.60 -26.45 -19.49
N ASN A 154 29.23 -25.35 -19.12
CA ASN A 154 30.25 -24.62 -19.88
C ASN A 154 31.58 -24.63 -19.14
#